data_ed5bf0db70eca09446197e98759f7906
#
_entry.id   ed5bf0db70eca09446197e98759f7906
#
_cell.length_a   1.000
_cell.length_b   1.000
_cell.length_c   1.000
_cell.angle_alpha   90.00
_cell.angle_beta   90.00
_cell.angle_gamma   90.00
#
_symmetry.space_group_name_H-M   'P 1'
#
loop_
_entity.id
_entity.type
_entity.pdbx_description
1 polymer ?
#
loop_
_entity_poly.entity_id
_entity_poly.type
_entity_poly.pdbx_seq_one_letter_code
_entity_poly.pdbx_strand_id
1 'polypeptide(L)'
;MFFTVVLYSDTINVSYELNPPKIVKGERFDLGQLKGNIQEMTNRASQLRGLVSGIHLTDSVLGVPRLSSVTAARYIKEHIDAEARLSCSIRVRDRNFPSLCQTVSDAILIGAESVLILMGDEPADKLGDSGLRPSSAVRMLKKEGYDLNIKLDLSFPAKVKDKSAQSIRNKLNVTPHSLVSQSISSLSDLGEIVDLAKPYGIKVTAVVMVPSEKNHQSASLIGLDWSEYESNPVDFIRQAAKMAHAVLLTSPNSFASGLQLLQQLKQ
;
A
#
# COMPACT_ATOMS: atom_id res chain seq x y z
N MET A 1 25.44 -40.56 1.60
CA MET A 1 25.33 -39.23 2.22
C MET A 1 24.79 -38.31 1.16
N PHE A 2 23.47 -38.17 1.08
CA PHE A 2 22.81 -37.32 0.07
C PHE A 2 22.70 -35.91 0.62
N PHE A 3 23.41 -34.96 0.05
CA PHE A 3 23.22 -33.55 0.32
C PHE A 3 21.95 -33.10 -0.38
N THR A 4 20.88 -32.90 0.38
CA THR A 4 19.70 -32.19 -0.10
C THR A 4 20.07 -30.72 -0.22
N VAL A 5 20.35 -30.27 -1.44
CA VAL A 5 20.46 -28.84 -1.75
C VAL A 5 19.05 -28.29 -1.62
N VAL A 6 18.79 -27.63 -0.50
CA VAL A 6 17.59 -26.79 -0.36
C VAL A 6 17.82 -25.58 -1.27
N LEU A 7 17.26 -25.64 -2.46
CA LEU A 7 17.13 -24.46 -3.32
C LEU A 7 16.15 -23.51 -2.60
N TYR A 8 16.70 -22.57 -1.82
CA TYR A 8 15.96 -21.38 -1.46
C TYR A 8 15.63 -20.67 -2.77
N SER A 9 14.42 -20.86 -3.28
CA SER A 9 13.91 -19.94 -4.29
C SER A 9 13.86 -18.58 -3.62
N ASP A 10 14.66 -17.62 -4.08
CA ASP A 10 14.60 -16.21 -3.69
C ASP A 10 13.26 -15.62 -4.17
N THR A 11 12.15 -16.07 -3.58
CA THR A 11 10.84 -15.53 -3.87
C THR A 11 10.76 -14.13 -3.27
N ILE A 12 10.91 -13.14 -4.14
CA ILE A 12 10.80 -11.73 -3.79
C ILE A 12 9.41 -11.49 -3.18
N ASN A 13 9.35 -10.89 -1.99
CA ASN A 13 8.10 -10.54 -1.34
C ASN A 13 7.52 -9.26 -1.99
N VAL A 14 6.75 -9.45 -3.07
CA VAL A 14 6.14 -8.36 -3.84
C VAL A 14 4.62 -8.42 -3.69
N SER A 15 4.03 -7.30 -3.28
CA SER A 15 2.58 -7.07 -3.29
C SER A 15 2.21 -6.08 -4.41
N TYR A 16 0.96 -6.08 -4.81
CA TYR A 16 0.45 -5.17 -5.84
C TYR A 16 -0.68 -4.31 -5.31
N GLU A 17 -0.66 -3.02 -5.66
CA GLU A 17 -1.67 -2.06 -5.27
C GLU A 17 -2.83 -2.04 -6.27
N LEU A 18 -4.05 -2.21 -5.77
CA LEU A 18 -5.28 -2.01 -6.52
C LEU A 18 -6.09 -0.85 -5.93
N ASN A 19 -6.57 0.00 -6.82
CA ASN A 19 -7.48 1.08 -6.46
C ASN A 19 -8.92 0.57 -6.44
N PRO A 20 -9.64 0.68 -5.30
CA PRO A 20 -11.08 0.44 -5.28
C PRO A 20 -11.82 1.35 -6.27
N PRO A 21 -12.98 0.92 -6.79
CA PRO A 21 -13.80 1.72 -7.69
C PRO A 21 -14.19 3.08 -7.11
N LYS A 22 -14.25 4.11 -7.95
CA LYS A 22 -14.87 5.39 -7.57
C LYS A 22 -16.37 5.16 -7.30
N ILE A 23 -16.91 5.77 -6.23
CA ILE A 23 -18.32 5.67 -5.88
C ILE A 23 -19.17 6.42 -6.88
N VAL A 24 -18.71 7.62 -7.28
CA VAL A 24 -19.38 8.44 -8.28
C VAL A 24 -18.44 8.60 -9.46
N LYS A 25 -18.95 8.30 -10.66
CA LYS A 25 -18.25 8.52 -11.91
C LYS A 25 -19.21 9.29 -12.83
N GLY A 26 -19.01 10.58 -12.89
CA GLY A 26 -19.96 11.53 -13.50
C GLY A 26 -20.70 12.33 -12.43
N GLU A 27 -21.95 12.71 -12.69
CA GLU A 27 -22.71 13.62 -11.81
C GLU A 27 -23.52 12.92 -10.72
N ARG A 28 -23.80 11.63 -10.88
CA ARG A 28 -24.70 10.89 -9.97
C ARG A 28 -24.13 9.51 -9.63
N PHE A 29 -24.58 9.01 -8.48
CA PHE A 29 -24.35 7.63 -8.07
C PHE A 29 -25.12 6.68 -8.99
N ASP A 30 -24.41 5.67 -9.53
CA ASP A 30 -24.97 4.60 -10.36
C ASP A 30 -24.53 3.24 -9.79
N LEU A 31 -25.49 2.50 -9.25
CA LEU A 31 -25.23 1.19 -8.66
C LEU A 31 -24.81 0.14 -9.70
N GLY A 32 -25.39 0.19 -10.91
CA GLY A 32 -25.04 -0.74 -11.99
C GLY A 32 -23.58 -0.58 -12.41
N GLN A 33 -23.17 0.68 -12.62
CA GLN A 33 -21.80 1.01 -12.94
C GLN A 33 -20.84 0.63 -11.82
N LEU A 34 -21.19 0.88 -10.55
CA LEU A 34 -20.37 0.49 -9.42
C LEU A 34 -20.17 -1.03 -9.36
N LYS A 35 -21.23 -1.83 -9.55
CA LYS A 35 -21.14 -3.29 -9.60
C LYS A 35 -20.22 -3.77 -10.76
N GLY A 36 -20.34 -3.18 -11.93
CA GLY A 36 -19.46 -3.49 -13.06
C GLY A 36 -17.98 -3.17 -12.76
N ASN A 37 -17.72 -2.04 -12.13
CA ASN A 37 -16.36 -1.65 -11.72
C ASN A 37 -15.79 -2.56 -10.61
N ILE A 38 -16.63 -3.07 -9.70
CA ILE A 38 -16.23 -4.08 -8.70
C ILE A 38 -15.84 -5.37 -9.40
N GLN A 39 -16.62 -5.84 -10.38
CA GLN A 39 -16.30 -7.03 -11.17
C GLN A 39 -14.97 -6.87 -11.91
N GLU A 40 -14.71 -5.69 -12.49
CA GLU A 40 -13.42 -5.41 -13.13
C GLU A 40 -12.26 -5.47 -12.11
N MET A 41 -12.43 -4.90 -10.93
CA MET A 41 -11.43 -4.96 -9.86
C MET A 41 -11.14 -6.41 -9.43
N THR A 42 -12.17 -7.23 -9.24
CA THR A 42 -12.01 -8.65 -8.87
C THR A 42 -11.35 -9.46 -9.99
N ASN A 43 -11.66 -9.17 -11.26
CA ASN A 43 -11.00 -9.79 -12.39
C ASN A 43 -9.50 -9.44 -12.45
N ARG A 44 -9.14 -8.18 -12.16
CA ARG A 44 -7.72 -7.77 -12.05
C ARG A 44 -7.02 -8.49 -10.90
N ALA A 45 -7.68 -8.59 -9.76
CA ALA A 45 -7.13 -9.32 -8.61
C ALA A 45 -6.90 -10.81 -8.93
N SER A 46 -7.80 -11.44 -9.69
CA SER A 46 -7.63 -12.82 -10.16
C SER A 46 -6.39 -12.99 -11.08
N GLN A 47 -6.09 -12.00 -11.93
CA GLN A 47 -4.90 -12.02 -12.80
C GLN A 47 -3.58 -11.89 -12.02
N LEU A 48 -3.61 -11.34 -10.80
CA LEU A 48 -2.44 -11.22 -9.93
C LEU A 48 -2.12 -12.53 -9.19
N ARG A 49 -3.02 -13.50 -9.20
CA ARG A 49 -2.85 -14.78 -8.50
C ARG A 49 -1.57 -15.49 -8.96
N GLY A 50 -0.78 -15.92 -8.00
CA GLY A 50 0.52 -16.58 -8.25
C GLY A 50 1.64 -15.63 -8.70
N LEU A 51 1.34 -14.36 -9.01
CA LEU A 51 2.36 -13.37 -9.37
C LEU A 51 2.82 -12.55 -8.18
N VAL A 52 1.95 -12.34 -7.19
CA VAL A 52 2.23 -11.51 -6.02
C VAL A 52 2.04 -12.29 -4.72
N SER A 53 2.69 -11.82 -3.66
CA SER A 53 2.52 -12.35 -2.30
C SER A 53 1.30 -11.77 -1.59
N GLY A 54 0.74 -10.66 -2.08
CA GLY A 54 -0.42 -9.99 -1.51
C GLY A 54 -0.97 -8.89 -2.41
N ILE A 55 -2.19 -8.46 -2.10
CA ILE A 55 -2.87 -7.34 -2.77
C ILE A 55 -3.14 -6.27 -1.73
N HIS A 56 -2.76 -5.03 -2.03
CA HIS A 56 -3.01 -3.86 -1.21
C HIS A 56 -4.12 -3.00 -1.80
N LEU A 57 -5.15 -2.67 -1.00
CA LEU A 57 -6.28 -1.83 -1.42
C LEU A 57 -6.08 -0.40 -0.90
N THR A 58 -6.10 0.58 -1.80
CA THR A 58 -5.97 1.99 -1.43
C THR A 58 -7.26 2.57 -0.83
N ASP A 59 -7.15 3.74 -0.19
CA ASP A 59 -8.29 4.49 0.33
C ASP A 59 -8.35 5.89 -0.30
N SER A 60 -9.35 6.12 -1.15
CA SER A 60 -9.74 7.43 -1.69
C SER A 60 -8.56 8.29 -2.20
N VAL A 61 -7.74 7.69 -3.06
CA VAL A 61 -6.58 8.33 -3.69
C VAL A 61 -6.98 9.64 -4.38
N LEU A 62 -6.15 10.68 -4.24
CA LEU A 62 -6.37 12.05 -4.71
C LEU A 62 -7.63 12.70 -4.13
N GLY A 63 -8.06 12.30 -2.93
CA GLY A 63 -9.26 12.84 -2.30
C GLY A 63 -10.59 12.46 -2.96
N VAL A 64 -10.54 11.63 -4.01
CA VAL A 64 -11.74 11.19 -4.72
C VAL A 64 -12.41 10.03 -3.96
N PRO A 65 -13.71 10.15 -3.61
CA PRO A 65 -14.43 9.10 -2.90
C PRO A 65 -14.44 7.77 -3.68
N ARG A 66 -14.03 6.70 -3.00
CA ARG A 66 -14.00 5.34 -3.54
C ARG A 66 -14.73 4.38 -2.61
N LEU A 67 -15.09 3.21 -3.12
CA LEU A 67 -15.49 2.09 -2.28
C LEU A 67 -14.42 1.88 -1.20
N SER A 68 -14.83 1.66 0.05
CA SER A 68 -13.83 1.50 1.12
C SER A 68 -12.87 0.35 0.81
N SER A 69 -11.61 0.50 1.18
CA SER A 69 -10.58 -0.52 0.97
C SER A 69 -10.98 -1.86 1.60
N VAL A 70 -11.62 -1.83 2.76
CA VAL A 70 -12.09 -3.03 3.48
C VAL A 70 -13.24 -3.72 2.74
N THR A 71 -14.23 -2.95 2.23
CA THR A 71 -15.31 -3.52 1.41
C THR A 71 -14.75 -4.10 0.09
N ALA A 72 -13.80 -3.41 -0.55
CA ALA A 72 -13.13 -3.91 -1.75
C ALA A 72 -12.36 -5.21 -1.46
N ALA A 73 -11.64 -5.29 -0.35
CA ALA A 73 -10.95 -6.49 0.09
C ALA A 73 -11.91 -7.67 0.31
N ARG A 74 -13.08 -7.41 0.90
CA ARG A 74 -14.12 -8.43 1.07
C ARG A 74 -14.58 -9.00 -0.28
N TYR A 75 -14.90 -8.15 -1.26
CA TYR A 75 -15.28 -8.63 -2.60
C TYR A 75 -14.17 -9.45 -3.27
N ILE A 76 -12.92 -9.04 -3.12
CA ILE A 76 -11.79 -9.82 -3.64
C ILE A 76 -11.72 -11.19 -2.96
N LYS A 77 -11.81 -11.23 -1.63
CA LYS A 77 -11.74 -12.47 -0.85
C LYS A 77 -12.87 -13.46 -1.19
N GLU A 78 -14.07 -12.95 -1.45
CA GLU A 78 -15.22 -13.78 -1.83
C GLU A 78 -15.10 -14.37 -3.26
N HIS A 79 -14.28 -13.77 -4.14
CA HIS A 79 -14.15 -14.16 -5.54
C HIS A 79 -12.82 -14.84 -5.90
N ILE A 80 -11.80 -14.66 -5.05
CA ILE A 80 -10.49 -15.27 -5.24
C ILE A 80 -10.26 -16.20 -4.06
N ASP A 81 -10.00 -17.49 -4.31
CA ASP A 81 -9.68 -18.44 -3.25
C ASP A 81 -8.61 -17.91 -2.29
N ALA A 82 -8.81 -18.19 -1.02
CA ALA A 82 -8.36 -17.53 0.20
C ALA A 82 -6.84 -17.37 0.45
N GLU A 83 -5.96 -17.67 -0.50
CA GLU A 83 -4.51 -17.63 -0.24
C GLU A 83 -3.87 -16.23 -0.43
N ALA A 84 -4.54 -15.29 -1.11
CA ALA A 84 -3.99 -13.96 -1.29
C ALA A 84 -4.04 -13.16 0.01
N ARG A 85 -2.87 -12.74 0.52
CA ARG A 85 -2.79 -11.82 1.64
C ARG A 85 -3.34 -10.46 1.22
N LEU A 86 -4.32 -9.97 1.97
CA LEU A 86 -4.95 -8.67 1.70
C LEU A 86 -4.52 -7.65 2.75
N SER A 87 -4.18 -6.45 2.31
CA SER A 87 -3.91 -5.31 3.17
C SER A 87 -4.72 -4.10 2.70
N CYS A 88 -5.09 -3.22 3.62
CA CYS A 88 -5.99 -2.10 3.36
C CYS A 88 -5.39 -0.78 3.83
N SER A 89 -5.34 0.22 2.98
CA SER A 89 -5.12 1.60 3.44
C SER A 89 -6.35 2.12 4.17
N ILE A 90 -6.13 2.85 5.26
CA ILE A 90 -7.15 3.59 5.99
C ILE A 90 -6.63 4.99 6.24
N ARG A 91 -7.23 5.98 5.60
CA ARG A 91 -6.87 7.39 5.81
C ARG A 91 -7.55 7.93 7.06
N VAL A 92 -6.86 8.81 7.80
CA VAL A 92 -7.38 9.38 9.04
C VAL A 92 -7.86 10.82 8.91
N ARG A 93 -7.58 11.49 7.79
CA ARG A 93 -7.91 12.91 7.59
C ARG A 93 -9.40 13.22 7.85
N ASP A 94 -10.28 12.37 7.37
CA ASP A 94 -11.74 12.55 7.43
C ASP A 94 -12.43 11.55 8.36
N ARG A 95 -11.67 10.92 9.27
CA ARG A 95 -12.21 9.98 10.26
C ARG A 95 -11.87 10.42 11.67
N ASN A 96 -12.85 10.37 12.55
CA ASN A 96 -12.61 10.41 14.00
C ASN A 96 -12.14 9.02 14.49
N PHE A 97 -11.65 8.94 15.72
CA PHE A 97 -11.11 7.69 16.26
C PHE A 97 -12.17 6.56 16.35
N PRO A 98 -13.43 6.77 16.80
CA PRO A 98 -14.44 5.71 16.76
C PRO A 98 -14.68 5.13 15.36
N SER A 99 -14.78 5.97 14.33
CA SER A 99 -14.95 5.51 12.94
C SER A 99 -13.70 4.75 12.44
N LEU A 100 -12.50 5.15 12.88
CA LEU A 100 -11.29 4.40 12.59
C LEU A 100 -11.33 3.01 13.24
N CYS A 101 -11.72 2.90 14.52
CA CYS A 101 -11.87 1.63 15.22
C CYS A 101 -12.86 0.69 14.51
N GLN A 102 -14.02 1.20 14.07
CA GLN A 102 -14.98 0.43 13.27
C GLN A 102 -14.33 -0.13 12.01
N THR A 103 -13.66 0.72 11.22
CA THR A 103 -13.03 0.31 9.96
C THR A 103 -11.92 -0.73 10.19
N VAL A 104 -11.11 -0.58 11.26
CA VAL A 104 -10.06 -1.56 11.60
C VAL A 104 -10.69 -2.88 12.07
N SER A 105 -11.78 -2.83 12.85
CA SER A 105 -12.53 -4.02 13.25
C SER A 105 -13.09 -4.77 12.04
N ASP A 106 -13.66 -4.05 11.08
CA ASP A 106 -14.15 -4.64 9.82
C ASP A 106 -12.99 -5.31 9.05
N ALA A 107 -11.80 -4.69 9.01
CA ALA A 107 -10.61 -5.27 8.39
C ALA A 107 -10.16 -6.57 9.10
N ILE A 108 -10.22 -6.62 10.43
CA ILE A 108 -9.95 -7.84 11.21
C ILE A 108 -10.96 -8.93 10.87
N LEU A 109 -12.26 -8.60 10.85
CA LEU A 109 -13.33 -9.57 10.60
C LEU A 109 -13.26 -10.19 9.20
N ILE A 110 -12.84 -9.45 8.19
CA ILE A 110 -12.59 -10.00 6.85
C ILE A 110 -11.26 -10.77 6.77
N GLY A 111 -10.44 -10.78 7.82
CA GLY A 111 -9.13 -11.44 7.87
C GLY A 111 -8.09 -10.75 6.98
N ALA A 112 -8.08 -9.41 6.94
CA ALA A 112 -6.98 -8.66 6.35
C ALA A 112 -5.69 -8.90 7.16
N GLU A 113 -4.55 -9.00 6.49
CA GLU A 113 -3.25 -9.22 7.14
C GLU A 113 -2.77 -7.96 7.86
N SER A 114 -2.96 -6.81 7.24
CA SER A 114 -2.55 -5.52 7.79
C SER A 114 -3.46 -4.37 7.37
N VAL A 115 -3.37 -3.28 8.11
CA VAL A 115 -3.92 -1.98 7.73
C VAL A 115 -2.83 -0.93 7.70
N LEU A 116 -2.74 -0.19 6.59
CA LEU A 116 -1.84 0.95 6.45
C LEU A 116 -2.56 2.22 6.88
N ILE A 117 -2.11 2.79 7.99
CA ILE A 117 -2.66 4.06 8.49
C ILE A 117 -1.89 5.22 7.84
N LEU A 118 -2.62 6.06 7.15
CA LEU A 118 -2.05 7.21 6.44
C LEU A 118 -2.90 8.47 6.62
N MET A 119 -2.32 9.64 6.33
CA MET A 119 -3.07 10.91 6.41
C MET A 119 -4.18 10.97 5.38
N GLY A 120 -3.89 10.56 4.16
CA GLY A 120 -4.74 10.72 3.00
C GLY A 120 -4.61 12.10 2.34
N ASP A 121 -5.00 12.16 1.08
CA ASP A 121 -5.04 13.39 0.30
C ASP A 121 -6.17 14.30 0.78
N GLU A 122 -6.06 15.59 0.47
CA GLU A 122 -7.12 16.54 0.78
C GLU A 122 -8.39 16.19 0.00
N PRO A 123 -9.56 16.13 0.66
CA PRO A 123 -10.82 15.86 -0.03
C PRO A 123 -11.12 16.96 -1.06
N ALA A 124 -11.79 16.58 -2.16
CA ALA A 124 -12.11 17.51 -3.23
C ALA A 124 -13.00 18.69 -2.79
N ASP A 125 -13.83 18.49 -1.77
CA ASP A 125 -14.69 19.52 -1.16
C ASP A 125 -13.98 20.41 -0.15
N LYS A 126 -12.69 20.12 0.15
CA LYS A 126 -11.85 20.80 1.15
C LYS A 126 -12.46 20.81 2.57
N LEU A 127 -13.48 20.01 2.82
CA LEU A 127 -14.10 19.87 4.13
C LEU A 127 -13.32 18.89 5.01
N GLY A 128 -13.02 19.33 6.23
CA GLY A 128 -12.68 18.49 7.35
C GLY A 128 -11.28 17.86 7.38
N ASP A 129 -10.39 18.43 8.18
CA ASP A 129 -9.31 17.68 8.84
C ASP A 129 -9.82 17.26 10.23
N SER A 130 -9.91 15.96 10.48
CA SER A 130 -10.33 15.41 11.78
C SER A 130 -9.39 15.78 12.94
N GLY A 131 -8.20 16.33 12.63
CA GLY A 131 -7.12 16.55 13.58
C GLY A 131 -6.36 15.27 13.97
N LEU A 132 -6.86 14.09 13.60
CA LEU A 132 -6.18 12.84 13.90
C LEU A 132 -4.96 12.66 13.00
N ARG A 133 -3.81 12.40 13.60
CA ARG A 133 -2.54 12.17 12.88
C ARG A 133 -2.24 10.66 12.82
N PRO A 134 -1.66 10.13 11.71
CA PRO A 134 -1.41 8.70 11.55
C PRO A 134 -0.64 8.05 12.70
N SER A 135 0.43 8.69 13.18
CA SER A 135 1.20 8.17 14.31
C SER A 135 0.40 8.15 15.62
N SER A 136 -0.46 9.16 15.84
CA SER A 136 -1.37 9.19 16.99
C SER A 136 -2.43 8.12 16.89
N ALA A 137 -2.99 7.90 15.69
CA ALA A 137 -3.95 6.84 15.42
C ALA A 137 -3.37 5.45 15.71
N VAL A 138 -2.17 5.15 15.21
CA VAL A 138 -1.47 3.87 15.51
C VAL A 138 -1.26 3.70 17.00
N ARG A 139 -0.80 4.75 17.72
CA ARG A 139 -0.62 4.71 19.18
C ARG A 139 -1.92 4.40 19.90
N MET A 140 -3.03 5.04 19.52
CA MET A 140 -4.34 4.81 20.13
C MET A 140 -4.86 3.40 19.84
N LEU A 141 -4.76 2.92 18.59
CA LEU A 141 -5.13 1.56 18.21
C LEU A 141 -4.34 0.50 19.00
N LYS A 142 -3.03 0.71 19.16
CA LYS A 142 -2.19 -0.18 19.99
C LYS A 142 -2.61 -0.17 21.46
N LYS A 143 -2.92 1.01 22.02
CA LYS A 143 -3.42 1.13 23.39
C LYS A 143 -4.72 0.34 23.61
N GLU A 144 -5.58 0.28 22.60
CA GLU A 144 -6.84 -0.50 22.61
C GLU A 144 -6.64 -1.99 22.21
N GLY A 145 -5.39 -2.44 21.94
CA GLY A 145 -5.07 -3.85 21.66
C GLY A 145 -5.37 -4.33 20.25
N TYR A 146 -5.59 -3.43 19.29
CA TYR A 146 -5.85 -3.82 17.89
C TYR A 146 -4.67 -4.54 17.24
N ASP A 147 -3.43 -4.19 17.62
CA ASP A 147 -2.19 -4.79 17.11
C ASP A 147 -2.00 -6.27 17.51
N LEU A 148 -2.78 -6.79 18.42
CA LEU A 148 -2.84 -8.21 18.75
C LEU A 148 -3.57 -9.04 17.68
N ASN A 149 -4.39 -8.41 16.84
CA ASN A 149 -5.27 -9.07 15.88
C ASN A 149 -4.97 -8.72 14.42
N ILE A 150 -4.29 -7.58 14.17
CA ILE A 150 -3.95 -7.11 12.82
C ILE A 150 -2.64 -6.34 12.85
N LYS A 151 -1.83 -6.47 11.81
CA LYS A 151 -0.60 -5.68 11.66
C LYS A 151 -0.96 -4.23 11.37
N LEU A 152 -0.42 -3.30 12.17
CA LEU A 152 -0.60 -1.87 11.99
C LEU A 152 0.61 -1.29 11.27
N ASP A 153 0.46 -0.99 10.00
CA ASP A 153 1.48 -0.34 9.18
C ASP A 153 1.28 1.18 9.18
N LEU A 154 2.35 1.93 8.99
CA LEU A 154 2.31 3.39 9.02
C LEU A 154 2.96 3.98 7.78
N SER A 155 2.29 4.93 7.13
CA SER A 155 2.84 5.63 5.98
C SER A 155 4.09 6.45 6.34
N PHE A 156 5.11 6.40 5.47
CA PHE A 156 6.38 7.08 5.65
C PHE A 156 6.76 7.87 4.38
N PRO A 157 7.44 9.03 4.48
CA PRO A 157 7.87 9.77 3.30
C PRO A 157 8.89 8.98 2.48
N ALA A 158 8.94 9.19 1.17
CA ALA A 158 9.98 8.62 0.32
C ALA A 158 11.35 9.24 0.62
N LYS A 159 11.38 10.55 0.88
CA LYS A 159 12.60 11.29 1.23
C LYS A 159 12.50 11.78 2.68
N VAL A 160 13.42 11.31 3.52
CA VAL A 160 13.44 11.64 4.96
C VAL A 160 13.62 13.14 5.18
N LYS A 161 14.47 13.79 4.37
CA LYS A 161 14.76 15.22 4.44
C LYS A 161 13.55 16.14 4.21
N ASP A 162 12.50 15.64 3.59
CA ASP A 162 11.28 16.41 3.30
C ASP A 162 10.39 16.59 4.54
N LYS A 163 10.75 15.99 5.66
CA LYS A 163 9.99 16.05 6.91
C LYS A 163 10.84 16.50 8.08
N SER A 164 10.20 17.17 9.03
CA SER A 164 10.88 17.56 10.26
C SER A 164 11.34 16.33 11.05
N ALA A 165 12.49 16.45 11.74
CA ALA A 165 13.01 15.40 12.60
C ALA A 165 11.99 14.94 13.66
N GLN A 166 11.16 15.87 14.17
CA GLN A 166 10.09 15.53 15.11
C GLN A 166 9.00 14.65 14.47
N SER A 167 8.60 14.93 13.22
CA SER A 167 7.63 14.11 12.49
C SER A 167 8.14 12.68 12.27
N ILE A 168 9.41 12.54 11.89
CA ILE A 168 10.07 11.25 11.74
C ILE A 168 10.12 10.49 13.06
N ARG A 169 10.62 11.13 14.14
CA ARG A 169 10.65 10.50 15.48
C ARG A 169 9.27 10.05 15.95
N ASN A 170 8.22 10.85 15.73
CA ASN A 170 6.87 10.48 16.12
C ASN A 170 6.39 9.19 15.41
N LYS A 171 6.81 8.96 14.17
CA LYS A 171 6.47 7.74 13.42
C LYS A 171 7.28 6.53 13.89
N LEU A 172 8.56 6.70 14.19
CA LEU A 172 9.42 5.63 14.70
C LEU A 172 9.02 5.19 16.12
N ASN A 173 8.75 6.16 17.01
CA ASN A 173 8.43 5.91 18.42
C ASN A 173 7.12 5.14 18.65
N VAL A 174 6.21 5.08 17.68
CA VAL A 174 4.99 4.26 17.81
C VAL A 174 5.22 2.81 17.39
N THR A 175 6.44 2.50 16.92
CA THR A 175 6.87 1.14 16.54
C THR A 175 5.79 0.40 15.75
N PRO A 176 5.37 0.88 14.56
CA PRO A 176 4.40 0.17 13.74
C PRO A 176 4.97 -1.18 13.30
N HIS A 177 4.15 -2.08 12.78
CA HIS A 177 4.63 -3.34 12.24
C HIS A 177 5.57 -3.09 11.04
N SER A 178 5.18 -2.18 10.14
CA SER A 178 6.00 -1.76 9.01
C SER A 178 5.85 -0.26 8.74
N LEU A 179 6.92 0.36 8.26
CA LEU A 179 6.86 1.65 7.59
C LEU A 179 6.66 1.39 6.10
N VAL A 180 5.59 1.93 5.53
CA VAL A 180 5.31 1.86 4.10
C VAL A 180 5.68 3.20 3.48
N SER A 181 6.70 3.23 2.63
CA SER A 181 7.16 4.47 2.00
C SER A 181 6.12 5.05 1.04
N GLN A 182 6.23 6.31 0.70
CA GLN A 182 5.71 6.79 -0.58
C GLN A 182 6.57 6.22 -1.71
N SER A 183 6.15 6.38 -2.98
CA SER A 183 6.93 5.89 -4.13
C SER A 183 8.36 6.43 -4.08
N ILE A 184 9.34 5.52 -3.98
CA ILE A 184 10.76 5.87 -3.90
C ILE A 184 11.32 6.25 -5.27
N SER A 185 12.25 7.19 -5.28
CA SER A 185 12.96 7.61 -6.48
C SER A 185 14.28 6.85 -6.68
N SER A 186 14.89 6.39 -5.58
CA SER A 186 16.23 5.79 -5.59
C SER A 186 16.41 4.73 -4.50
N LEU A 187 17.39 3.85 -4.69
CA LEU A 187 17.81 2.92 -3.64
C LEU A 187 18.50 3.64 -2.47
N SER A 188 19.10 4.79 -2.71
CA SER A 188 19.66 5.62 -1.64
C SER A 188 18.58 6.13 -0.70
N ASP A 189 17.46 6.66 -1.23
CA ASP A 189 16.31 7.09 -0.40
C ASP A 189 15.75 5.91 0.43
N LEU A 190 15.69 4.70 -0.17
CA LEU A 190 15.27 3.49 0.53
C LEU A 190 16.25 3.13 1.65
N GLY A 191 17.55 3.21 1.40
CA GLY A 191 18.60 2.94 2.39
C GLY A 191 18.46 3.83 3.63
N GLU A 192 18.22 5.12 3.45
CA GLU A 192 17.98 6.05 4.57
C GLU A 192 16.77 5.63 5.43
N ILE A 193 15.68 5.19 4.81
CA ILE A 193 14.48 4.72 5.53
C ILE A 193 14.79 3.45 6.31
N VAL A 194 15.48 2.49 5.70
CA VAL A 194 15.85 1.21 6.32
C VAL A 194 16.77 1.43 7.51
N ASP A 195 17.79 2.28 7.37
CA ASP A 195 18.73 2.60 8.44
C ASP A 195 18.04 3.27 9.65
N LEU A 196 17.07 4.15 9.39
CA LEU A 196 16.25 4.77 10.44
C LEU A 196 15.31 3.77 11.14
N ALA A 197 14.75 2.82 10.43
CA ALA A 197 13.80 1.83 10.96
C ALA A 197 14.50 0.73 11.77
N LYS A 198 15.72 0.34 11.36
CA LYS A 198 16.49 -0.77 11.90
C LYS A 198 16.69 -0.74 13.42
N PRO A 199 17.08 0.38 14.07
CA PRO A 199 17.26 0.45 15.52
C PRO A 199 15.97 0.20 16.32
N TYR A 200 14.80 0.39 15.69
CA TYR A 200 13.50 0.18 16.32
C TYR A 200 12.92 -1.21 16.03
N GLY A 201 13.61 -2.05 15.24
CA GLY A 201 13.11 -3.36 14.81
C GLY A 201 11.89 -3.26 13.87
N ILE A 202 11.68 -2.11 13.22
CA ILE A 202 10.52 -1.86 12.35
C ILE A 202 10.85 -2.35 10.94
N LYS A 203 9.91 -3.09 10.34
CA LYS A 203 10.00 -3.51 8.94
C LYS A 203 9.80 -2.33 7.99
N VAL A 204 10.33 -2.45 6.78
CA VAL A 204 10.13 -1.45 5.73
C VAL A 204 9.49 -2.12 4.52
N THR A 205 8.46 -1.49 3.97
CA THR A 205 7.87 -1.83 2.68
C THR A 205 8.15 -0.69 1.71
N ALA A 206 8.91 -0.97 0.67
CA ALA A 206 9.25 0.00 -0.38
C ALA A 206 8.12 0.08 -1.40
N VAL A 207 7.57 1.26 -1.65
CA VAL A 207 6.60 1.46 -2.74
C VAL A 207 7.36 1.86 -4.00
N VAL A 208 7.13 1.12 -5.09
CA VAL A 208 7.73 1.38 -6.40
C VAL A 208 6.62 1.58 -7.42
N MET A 209 6.61 2.75 -8.08
CA MET A 209 5.68 3.01 -9.17
C MET A 209 6.24 2.41 -10.46
N VAL A 210 5.39 1.68 -11.17
CA VAL A 210 5.76 1.06 -12.46
C VAL A 210 5.96 2.15 -13.51
N PRO A 211 7.16 2.28 -14.09
CA PRO A 211 7.40 3.24 -15.16
C PRO A 211 6.58 2.87 -16.39
N SER A 212 5.78 3.81 -16.87
CA SER A 212 5.03 3.68 -18.12
C SER A 212 4.52 5.04 -18.56
N GLU A 213 4.27 5.22 -19.85
CA GLU A 213 3.71 6.47 -20.40
C GLU A 213 2.40 6.87 -19.67
N LYS A 214 1.52 5.88 -19.40
CA LYS A 214 0.25 6.13 -18.70
C LYS A 214 0.42 6.56 -17.24
N ASN A 215 1.48 6.13 -16.58
CA ASN A 215 1.77 6.49 -15.19
C ASN A 215 2.56 7.81 -15.06
N HIS A 216 3.08 8.36 -16.16
CA HIS A 216 3.90 9.56 -16.16
C HIS A 216 3.18 10.77 -15.51
N GLN A 217 1.90 10.95 -15.81
CA GLN A 217 1.11 12.03 -15.20
C GLN A 217 1.02 11.86 -13.68
N SER A 218 0.82 10.63 -13.18
CA SER A 218 0.76 10.35 -11.74
C SER A 218 2.11 10.56 -11.07
N ALA A 219 3.21 10.14 -11.72
CA ALA A 219 4.56 10.39 -11.23
C ALA A 219 4.86 11.89 -11.11
N SER A 220 4.55 12.65 -12.15
CA SER A 220 4.72 14.12 -12.15
C SER A 220 3.90 14.79 -11.04
N LEU A 221 2.66 14.37 -10.83
CA LEU A 221 1.77 14.93 -9.80
C LEU A 221 2.34 14.80 -8.38
N ILE A 222 3.03 13.70 -8.09
CA ILE A 222 3.63 13.44 -6.78
C ILE A 222 5.11 13.84 -6.72
N GLY A 223 5.67 14.41 -7.79
CA GLY A 223 7.08 14.79 -7.87
C GLY A 223 8.05 13.60 -7.87
N LEU A 224 7.60 12.44 -8.37
CA LEU A 224 8.43 11.25 -8.46
C LEU A 224 9.36 11.34 -9.68
N ASP A 225 10.66 11.29 -9.42
CA ASP A 225 11.69 11.04 -10.42
C ASP A 225 12.04 9.54 -10.42
N TRP A 226 11.79 8.85 -11.50
CA TRP A 226 12.10 7.42 -11.67
C TRP A 226 13.25 7.15 -12.64
N SER A 227 14.01 8.20 -12.99
CA SER A 227 15.15 8.10 -13.94
C SER A 227 16.16 7.02 -13.57
N GLU A 228 16.32 6.72 -12.25
CA GLU A 228 17.23 5.67 -11.77
C GLU A 228 16.79 4.26 -12.20
N TYR A 229 15.49 4.04 -12.43
CA TYR A 229 14.98 2.70 -12.70
C TYR A 229 14.07 2.57 -13.92
N GLU A 230 13.84 3.65 -14.66
CA GLU A 230 12.96 3.63 -15.84
C GLU A 230 13.43 2.62 -16.90
N SER A 231 14.76 2.53 -17.12
CA SER A 231 15.35 1.64 -18.11
C SER A 231 15.41 0.17 -17.67
N ASN A 232 15.48 -0.10 -16.36
CA ASN A 232 15.56 -1.46 -15.81
C ASN A 232 14.81 -1.60 -14.49
N PRO A 233 13.47 -1.52 -14.50
CA PRO A 233 12.66 -1.58 -13.30
C PRO A 233 12.71 -2.95 -12.59
N VAL A 234 12.96 -4.03 -13.32
CA VAL A 234 13.07 -5.39 -12.75
C VAL A 234 14.26 -5.47 -11.79
N ASP A 235 15.42 -5.01 -12.21
CA ASP A 235 16.64 -5.05 -11.39
C ASP A 235 16.51 -4.14 -10.16
N PHE A 236 15.96 -2.95 -10.35
CA PHE A 236 15.68 -2.03 -9.25
C PHE A 236 14.77 -2.66 -8.18
N ILE A 237 13.68 -3.33 -8.59
CA ILE A 237 12.76 -4.00 -7.67
C ILE A 237 13.45 -5.16 -6.94
N ARG A 238 14.30 -5.93 -7.64
CA ARG A 238 15.08 -7.00 -7.03
C ARG A 238 16.06 -6.45 -5.99
N GLN A 239 16.71 -5.32 -6.26
CA GLN A 239 17.59 -4.66 -5.29
C GLN A 239 16.80 -4.08 -4.11
N ALA A 240 15.69 -3.39 -4.36
CA ALA A 240 14.81 -2.88 -3.31
C ALA A 240 14.30 -4.00 -2.38
N ALA A 241 13.96 -5.16 -2.94
CA ALA A 241 13.51 -6.32 -2.17
C ALA A 241 14.61 -6.97 -1.30
N LYS A 242 15.89 -6.78 -1.64
CA LYS A 242 17.02 -7.20 -0.79
C LYS A 242 17.25 -6.23 0.38
N MET A 243 16.90 -4.97 0.21
CA MET A 243 17.09 -3.94 1.23
C MET A 243 15.87 -3.84 2.16
N ALA A 244 14.66 -3.87 1.61
CA ALA A 244 13.41 -3.78 2.33
C ALA A 244 12.85 -5.17 2.67
N HIS A 245 11.88 -5.21 3.59
CA HIS A 245 11.19 -6.44 3.95
C HIS A 245 10.18 -6.90 2.88
N ALA A 246 9.60 -5.95 2.17
CA ALA A 246 8.68 -6.17 1.07
C ALA A 246 8.72 -5.01 0.06
N VAL A 247 8.25 -5.27 -1.15
CA VAL A 247 8.01 -4.25 -2.16
C VAL A 247 6.51 -4.20 -2.47
N LEU A 248 5.95 -3.00 -2.53
CA LEU A 248 4.59 -2.75 -2.99
C LEU A 248 4.66 -2.05 -4.35
N LEU A 249 4.22 -2.74 -5.41
CA LEU A 249 4.14 -2.16 -6.75
C LEU A 249 2.84 -1.40 -6.92
N THR A 250 2.94 -0.17 -7.43
CA THR A 250 1.78 0.64 -7.81
C THR A 250 1.82 1.01 -9.29
N SER A 251 0.69 0.86 -9.98
CA SER A 251 0.51 1.25 -11.38
C SER A 251 -0.88 1.87 -11.57
N PRO A 252 -1.08 3.10 -11.12
CA PRO A 252 -2.41 3.68 -10.94
C PRO A 252 -3.21 3.82 -12.24
N ASN A 253 -2.54 4.03 -13.38
CA ASN A 253 -3.19 4.30 -14.67
C ASN A 253 -2.98 3.17 -15.69
N SER A 254 -2.19 2.14 -15.38
CA SER A 254 -1.90 1.04 -16.31
C SER A 254 -1.74 -0.30 -15.61
N PHE A 255 -2.85 -0.96 -15.34
CA PHE A 255 -2.82 -2.33 -14.81
C PHE A 255 -1.99 -3.27 -15.70
N ALA A 256 -2.11 -3.13 -17.04
CA ALA A 256 -1.38 -3.97 -17.99
C ALA A 256 0.15 -3.83 -17.83
N SER A 257 0.67 -2.60 -17.67
CA SER A 257 2.12 -2.39 -17.45
C SER A 257 2.58 -3.01 -16.12
N GLY A 258 1.78 -2.91 -15.08
CA GLY A 258 2.06 -3.55 -13.79
C GLY A 258 2.07 -5.08 -13.89
N LEU A 259 1.08 -5.66 -14.59
CA LEU A 259 1.00 -7.09 -14.80
C LEU A 259 2.20 -7.62 -15.60
N GLN A 260 2.57 -6.93 -16.68
CA GLN A 260 3.75 -7.27 -17.50
C GLN A 260 5.04 -7.26 -16.66
N LEU A 261 5.23 -6.24 -15.83
CA LEU A 261 6.41 -6.15 -14.97
C LEU A 261 6.45 -7.28 -13.93
N LEU A 262 5.31 -7.64 -13.34
CA LEU A 262 5.22 -8.79 -12.43
C LEU A 262 5.59 -10.12 -13.12
N GLN A 263 5.16 -10.31 -14.37
CA GLN A 263 5.53 -11.49 -15.16
C GLN A 263 7.04 -11.56 -15.42
N GLN A 264 7.69 -10.42 -15.71
CA GLN A 264 9.15 -10.34 -15.88
C GLN A 264 9.91 -10.61 -14.56
N LEU A 265 9.36 -10.22 -13.41
CA LEU A 265 9.96 -10.51 -12.10
C LEU A 265 9.98 -12.00 -11.76
N LYS A 266 9.09 -12.79 -12.36
CA LYS A 266 8.98 -14.25 -12.14
C LYS A 266 9.91 -15.08 -13.05
N GLN A 267 10.45 -14.46 -14.11
CA GLN A 267 11.45 -15.05 -14.99
C GLN A 267 12.87 -14.94 -14.38
#